data_be232f36abdb2d202e80c3d7bd9e1377
#
_entry.id   be232f36abdb2d202e80c3d7bd9e1377
#
_cell.length_a   1.000
_cell.length_b   1.000
_cell.length_c   1.000
_cell.angle_alpha   90.00
_cell.angle_beta   90.00
_cell.angle_gamma   90.00
#
_symmetry.space_group_name_H-M   'P 1'
#
loop_
_entity.id
_entity.type
_entity.pdbx_description
1 polymer ?
#
loop_
_entity_poly.entity_id
_entity_poly.type
_entity_poly.pdbx_seq_one_letter_code
_entity_poly.pdbx_strand_id
1 'polypeptide(L)'
;MNNMTVIAWMDDWQMSARLAKLSTTYSYQLIFCENWQELPDSNTNMVIIIELGKLKDDELKQLQALKNNNAIFIIGYNKNIDGGQAKYYKEQGCDMVLRRNKLLKNLDSILNKINNAC
;
A
#
# COMPACT_ATOMS: atom_id res chain seq x y z
N MET A 1 20.88 -5.56 -3.66
CA MET A 1 20.19 -4.26 -3.80
C MET A 1 18.71 -4.49 -3.99
N ASN A 2 17.88 -3.83 -3.22
CA ASN A 2 16.45 -4.05 -3.22
C ASN A 2 15.77 -3.17 -4.28
N ASN A 3 15.13 -3.81 -5.24
CA ASN A 3 14.31 -3.12 -6.21
C ASN A 3 12.86 -3.18 -5.74
N MET A 4 12.45 -2.14 -5.04
CA MET A 4 11.09 -2.05 -4.52
C MET A 4 10.25 -1.15 -5.42
N THR A 5 9.03 -1.57 -5.70
CA THR A 5 8.04 -0.75 -6.38
C THR A 5 6.94 -0.42 -5.40
N VAL A 6 6.62 0.85 -5.26
CA VAL A 6 5.52 1.31 -4.42
C VAL A 6 4.37 1.75 -5.31
N ILE A 7 3.21 1.15 -5.09
CA ILE A 7 1.98 1.48 -5.81
C ILE A 7 1.13 2.36 -4.91
N ALA A 8 0.80 3.55 -5.37
CA ALA A 8 -0.08 4.47 -4.66
C ALA A 8 -1.47 4.43 -5.30
N TRP A 9 -2.41 3.77 -4.63
CA TRP A 9 -3.80 3.67 -5.08
C TRP A 9 -4.65 4.57 -4.20
N MET A 10 -4.74 5.83 -4.58
CA MET A 10 -5.38 6.85 -3.73
C MET A 10 -5.66 8.14 -4.51
N ASP A 11 -6.58 8.94 -3.98
CA ASP A 11 -6.78 10.34 -4.42
C ASP A 11 -6.18 11.32 -3.42
N ASP A 12 -5.33 10.85 -2.54
CA ASP A 12 -4.74 11.60 -1.43
C ASP A 12 -3.44 12.25 -1.91
N TRP A 13 -3.51 13.50 -2.36
CA TRP A 13 -2.33 14.15 -2.92
C TRP A 13 -1.26 14.43 -1.87
N GLN A 14 -1.63 14.63 -0.60
CA GLN A 14 -0.63 14.82 0.47
C GLN A 14 0.17 13.54 0.73
N MET A 15 -0.52 12.41 0.79
CA MET A 15 0.13 11.11 0.92
C MET A 15 0.99 10.81 -0.31
N SER A 16 0.47 11.12 -1.49
CA SER A 16 1.20 10.92 -2.75
C SER A 16 2.47 11.76 -2.81
N ALA A 17 2.40 13.01 -2.38
CA ALA A 17 3.57 13.89 -2.34
C ALA A 17 4.63 13.37 -1.37
N ARG A 18 4.20 12.86 -0.22
CA ARG A 18 5.12 12.28 0.76
C ARG A 18 5.80 11.04 0.22
N LEU A 19 5.05 10.18 -0.47
CA LEU A 19 5.60 8.99 -1.11
C LEU A 19 6.61 9.36 -2.20
N ALA A 20 6.33 10.38 -2.98
CA ALA A 20 7.24 10.85 -4.02
C ALA A 20 8.56 11.36 -3.41
N LYS A 21 8.48 12.09 -2.30
CA LYS A 21 9.67 12.57 -1.61
C LYS A 21 10.50 11.41 -1.08
N LEU A 22 9.87 10.41 -0.47
CA LEU A 22 10.57 9.28 0.10
C LEU A 22 11.14 8.34 -0.97
N SER A 23 10.61 8.38 -2.20
CA SER A 23 11.14 7.55 -3.28
C SER A 23 12.60 7.87 -3.58
N THR A 24 13.01 9.12 -3.39
CA THR A 24 14.41 9.52 -3.54
C THR A 24 15.28 8.92 -2.43
N THR A 25 14.77 8.94 -1.19
CA THR A 25 15.50 8.42 -0.03
C THR A 25 15.75 6.91 -0.13
N TYR A 26 14.73 6.15 -0.54
CA TYR A 26 14.78 4.69 -0.56
C TYR A 26 14.96 4.10 -1.96
N SER A 27 15.06 4.94 -2.97
CA SER A 27 15.34 4.52 -4.36
C SER A 27 14.32 3.52 -4.89
N TYR A 28 13.05 3.66 -4.53
CA TYR A 28 12.00 2.83 -5.09
C TYR A 28 11.33 3.50 -6.28
N GLN A 29 10.73 2.68 -7.14
CA GLN A 29 9.89 3.18 -8.22
C GLN A 29 8.49 3.45 -7.66
N LEU A 30 7.93 4.63 -7.92
CA LEU A 30 6.59 4.99 -7.50
C LEU A 30 5.65 4.99 -8.69
N ILE A 31 4.55 4.24 -8.58
CA ILE A 31 3.54 4.14 -9.63
C ILE A 31 2.19 4.49 -9.02
N PHE A 32 1.45 5.38 -9.68
CA PHE A 32 0.11 5.76 -9.27
C PHE A 32 -0.91 4.92 -10.03
N CYS A 33 -1.88 4.37 -9.31
CA CYS A 33 -2.95 3.55 -9.88
C CYS A 33 -4.32 4.03 -9.42
N GLU A 34 -5.31 3.92 -10.28
CA GLU A 34 -6.71 4.20 -9.96
C GLU A 34 -7.57 2.95 -10.02
N ASN A 35 -7.05 1.86 -10.61
CA ASN A 35 -7.79 0.61 -10.73
C ASN A 35 -6.82 -0.56 -10.89
N TRP A 36 -7.34 -1.78 -10.82
CA TRP A 36 -6.54 -3.00 -10.91
C TRP A 36 -5.81 -3.19 -12.24
N GLN A 37 -6.40 -2.68 -13.33
CA GLN A 37 -5.80 -2.83 -14.64
C GLN A 37 -4.49 -2.07 -14.78
N GLU A 38 -4.30 -1.06 -13.96
CA GLU A 38 -3.09 -0.25 -13.99
C GLU A 38 -1.93 -0.84 -13.19
N LEU A 39 -2.19 -1.92 -12.43
CA LEU A 39 -1.12 -2.57 -11.68
C LEU A 39 -0.13 -3.23 -12.63
N PRO A 40 1.17 -2.99 -12.46
CA PRO A 40 2.16 -3.64 -13.31
C PRO A 40 2.28 -5.12 -12.98
N ASP A 41 2.62 -5.91 -13.99
CA ASP A 41 3.08 -7.26 -13.77
C ASP A 41 4.43 -7.17 -13.06
N SER A 42 4.55 -7.81 -11.92
CA SER A 42 5.72 -7.61 -11.10
C SER A 42 6.45 -8.91 -10.82
N ASN A 43 7.72 -8.93 -11.21
CA ASN A 43 8.69 -9.91 -10.75
C ASN A 43 9.56 -9.35 -9.63
N THR A 44 9.23 -8.16 -9.12
CA THR A 44 9.97 -7.48 -8.06
C THR A 44 9.09 -7.31 -6.83
N ASN A 45 9.71 -6.96 -5.73
CA ASN A 45 8.99 -6.69 -4.49
C ASN A 45 8.10 -5.46 -4.66
N MET A 46 6.84 -5.59 -4.29
CA MET A 46 5.85 -4.55 -4.48
C MET A 46 5.14 -4.22 -3.17
N VAL A 47 5.03 -2.93 -2.87
CA VAL A 47 4.24 -2.41 -1.75
C VAL A 47 3.07 -1.67 -2.34
N ILE A 48 1.85 -2.07 -1.98
CA ILE A 48 0.64 -1.40 -2.44
C ILE A 48 0.05 -0.63 -1.26
N ILE A 49 -0.10 0.68 -1.42
CA ILE A 49 -0.72 1.53 -0.41
C ILE A 49 -2.06 1.97 -0.95
N ILE A 50 -3.13 1.56 -0.28
CA ILE A 50 -4.50 1.73 -0.76
C ILE A 50 -5.30 2.58 0.19
N GLU A 51 -5.96 3.59 -0.36
CA GLU A 51 -6.99 4.34 0.34
C GLU A 51 -8.27 3.49 0.33
N LEU A 52 -8.59 2.87 1.47
CA LEU A 52 -9.62 1.84 1.54
C LEU A 52 -11.01 2.31 1.12
N GLY A 53 -11.33 3.57 1.36
CA GLY A 53 -12.60 4.14 0.95
C GLY A 53 -12.82 4.17 -0.56
N LYS A 54 -11.78 3.94 -1.34
CA LYS A 54 -11.85 3.92 -2.80
C LYS A 54 -12.07 2.51 -3.37
N LEU A 55 -11.98 1.49 -2.53
CA LEU A 55 -12.16 0.11 -2.98
C LEU A 55 -13.63 -0.23 -3.14
N LYS A 56 -13.95 -0.90 -4.24
CA LYS A 56 -15.28 -1.46 -4.50
C LYS A 56 -15.29 -2.93 -4.08
N ASP A 57 -16.48 -3.50 -3.92
CA ASP A 57 -16.62 -4.88 -3.42
C ASP A 57 -15.88 -5.91 -4.27
N ASP A 58 -15.94 -5.77 -5.59
CA ASP A 58 -15.25 -6.68 -6.50
C ASP A 58 -13.73 -6.52 -6.41
N GLU A 59 -13.25 -5.33 -6.05
CA GLU A 59 -11.84 -5.07 -5.88
C GLU A 59 -11.28 -5.70 -4.61
N LEU A 60 -12.09 -5.84 -3.57
CA LEU A 60 -11.70 -6.57 -2.36
C LEU A 60 -11.38 -8.03 -2.65
N LYS A 61 -12.16 -8.65 -3.55
CA LYS A 61 -11.89 -10.04 -3.96
C LYS A 61 -10.57 -10.15 -4.70
N GLN A 62 -10.23 -9.16 -5.51
CA GLN A 62 -8.97 -9.13 -6.22
C GLN A 62 -7.81 -8.91 -5.26
N LEU A 63 -8.04 -8.17 -4.18
CA LEU A 63 -7.04 -7.98 -3.13
C LEU A 63 -6.63 -9.31 -2.50
N GLN A 64 -7.60 -10.17 -2.22
CA GLN A 64 -7.34 -11.51 -1.69
C GLN A 64 -6.51 -12.35 -2.67
N ALA A 65 -6.80 -12.25 -3.96
CA ALA A 65 -6.06 -12.97 -4.98
C ALA A 65 -4.60 -12.50 -5.04
N LEU A 66 -4.37 -11.20 -4.90
CA LEU A 66 -3.01 -10.66 -4.85
C LEU A 66 -2.20 -11.21 -3.68
N LYS A 67 -2.86 -11.48 -2.56
CA LYS A 67 -2.19 -11.93 -1.36
C LYS A 67 -1.56 -13.31 -1.51
N ASN A 68 -1.91 -14.05 -2.53
CA ASN A 68 -1.27 -15.32 -2.84
C ASN A 68 0.15 -15.15 -3.39
N ASN A 69 0.53 -13.92 -3.70
CA ASN A 69 1.88 -13.60 -4.17
C ASN A 69 2.70 -13.06 -3.00
N ASN A 70 3.72 -13.80 -2.58
CA ASN A 70 4.53 -13.48 -1.42
C ASN A 70 5.41 -12.23 -1.59
N ALA A 71 5.54 -11.74 -2.82
CA ALA A 71 6.34 -10.55 -3.11
C ALA A 71 5.55 -9.25 -2.94
N ILE A 72 4.29 -9.34 -2.51
CA ILE A 72 3.42 -8.17 -2.37
C ILE A 72 3.11 -7.91 -0.91
N PHE A 73 3.33 -6.66 -0.47
CA PHE A 73 2.95 -6.18 0.85
C PHE A 73 1.88 -5.12 0.69
N ILE A 74 0.74 -5.29 1.36
CA ILE A 74 -0.44 -4.43 1.16
C ILE A 74 -0.71 -3.62 2.43
N ILE A 75 -0.71 -2.30 2.29
CA ILE A 75 -1.03 -1.36 3.36
C ILE A 75 -2.34 -0.66 3.00
N GLY A 76 -3.36 -0.85 3.84
CA GLY A 76 -4.63 -0.15 3.69
C GLY A 76 -4.76 0.96 4.71
N TYR A 77 -5.33 2.09 4.32
CA TYR A 77 -5.59 3.16 5.26
C TYR A 77 -6.89 3.88 4.96
N ASN A 78 -7.42 4.52 5.97
CA ASN A 78 -8.58 5.37 5.86
C ASN A 78 -8.48 6.47 6.90
N LYS A 79 -9.26 7.53 6.74
CA LYS A 79 -9.23 8.64 7.68
C LYS A 79 -9.59 8.17 9.09
N ASN A 80 -10.63 7.35 9.20
CA ASN A 80 -11.08 6.76 10.46
C ASN A 80 -11.18 5.25 10.30
N ILE A 81 -10.59 4.51 11.23
CA ILE A 81 -10.65 3.05 11.24
C ILE A 81 -10.79 2.59 12.67
N ASP A 82 -11.84 1.81 12.95
CA ASP A 82 -11.99 1.14 14.26
C ASP A 82 -11.38 -0.27 14.19
N GLY A 83 -11.34 -0.96 15.35
CA GLY A 83 -10.73 -2.28 15.45
C GLY A 83 -11.42 -3.33 14.59
N GLY A 84 -12.73 -3.26 14.46
CA GLY A 84 -13.50 -4.19 13.62
C GLY A 84 -13.20 -4.02 12.14
N GLN A 85 -13.11 -2.77 11.69
CA GLN A 85 -12.75 -2.47 10.31
C GLN A 85 -11.32 -2.90 10.00
N ALA A 86 -10.39 -2.65 10.91
CA ALA A 86 -9.00 -3.06 10.73
C ALA A 86 -8.90 -4.58 10.59
N LYS A 87 -9.61 -5.32 11.44
CA LYS A 87 -9.64 -6.77 11.37
C LYS A 87 -10.23 -7.26 10.05
N TYR A 88 -11.35 -6.64 9.63
CA TYR A 88 -12.00 -7.00 8.37
C TYR A 88 -11.05 -6.87 7.19
N TYR A 89 -10.39 -5.72 7.05
CA TYR A 89 -9.49 -5.49 5.92
C TYR A 89 -8.24 -6.37 5.96
N LYS A 90 -7.75 -6.70 7.16
CA LYS A 90 -6.64 -7.66 7.28
C LYS A 90 -7.06 -9.04 6.81
N GLU A 91 -8.28 -9.45 7.10
CA GLU A 91 -8.83 -10.72 6.61
C GLU A 91 -9.02 -10.72 5.10
N GLN A 92 -9.22 -9.54 4.50
CA GLN A 92 -9.36 -9.40 3.04
C GLN A 92 -8.00 -9.35 2.33
N GLY A 93 -6.89 -9.36 3.04
CA GLY A 93 -5.57 -9.44 2.43
C GLY A 93 -4.61 -8.33 2.76
N CYS A 94 -5.02 -7.30 3.51
CA CYS A 94 -4.10 -6.25 3.91
C CYS A 94 -3.14 -6.76 4.97
N ASP A 95 -1.86 -6.51 4.77
CA ASP A 95 -0.82 -6.84 5.76
C ASP A 95 -0.82 -5.84 6.92
N MET A 96 -1.19 -4.61 6.64
CA MET A 96 -1.22 -3.53 7.60
C MET A 96 -2.42 -2.64 7.31
N VAL A 97 -3.14 -2.24 8.36
CA VAL A 97 -4.28 -1.33 8.25
C VAL A 97 -4.12 -0.25 9.29
N LEU A 98 -4.08 1.01 8.85
CA LEU A 98 -3.80 2.15 9.70
C LEU A 98 -4.75 3.31 9.41
N ARG A 99 -4.96 4.17 10.42
CA ARG A 99 -5.57 5.48 10.20
C ARG A 99 -4.62 6.33 9.39
N ARG A 100 -5.17 7.22 8.57
CA ARG A 100 -4.40 8.09 7.70
C ARG A 100 -3.29 8.86 8.43
N ASN A 101 -3.64 9.49 9.55
CA ASN A 101 -2.66 10.29 10.30
C ASN A 101 -1.51 9.43 10.84
N LYS A 102 -1.83 8.23 11.28
CA LYS A 102 -0.81 7.31 11.79
C LYS A 102 0.10 6.84 10.66
N LEU A 103 -0.46 6.55 9.50
CA LEU A 103 0.34 6.16 8.34
C LEU A 103 1.26 7.31 7.90
N LEU A 104 0.75 8.53 7.78
CA LEU A 104 1.57 9.69 7.43
C LEU A 104 2.73 9.90 8.40
N LYS A 105 2.44 9.80 9.69
CA LYS A 105 3.44 10.00 10.73
C LYS A 105 4.55 8.96 10.68
N ASN A 106 4.20 7.72 10.35
CA ASN A 106 5.13 6.59 10.41
C ASN A 106 5.57 6.09 9.04
N LEU A 107 5.22 6.79 7.96
CA LEU A 107 5.45 6.32 6.60
C LEU A 107 6.92 6.04 6.32
N ASP A 108 7.80 6.96 6.71
CA ASP A 108 9.24 6.82 6.55
C ASP A 108 9.74 5.54 7.25
N SER A 109 9.37 5.37 8.51
CA SER A 109 9.76 4.22 9.32
C SER A 109 9.24 2.90 8.73
N ILE A 110 8.00 2.90 8.27
CA ILE A 110 7.37 1.71 7.67
C ILE A 110 8.11 1.31 6.38
N LEU A 111 8.34 2.26 5.50
CA LEU A 111 9.03 2.00 4.24
C LEU A 111 10.48 1.56 4.47
N ASN A 112 11.15 2.13 5.47
CA ASN A 112 12.50 1.72 5.83
C ASN A 112 12.52 0.26 6.27
N LYS A 113 11.57 -0.16 7.10
CA LYS A 113 11.47 -1.55 7.55
C LYS A 113 11.23 -2.51 6.39
N ILE A 114 10.30 -2.16 5.51
CA ILE A 114 9.98 -3.02 4.36
C ILE A 114 11.18 -3.12 3.43
N ASN A 115 11.84 -2.00 3.17
CA ASN A 115 13.00 -1.96 2.30
C ASN A 115 14.15 -2.83 2.84
N ASN A 116 14.35 -2.82 4.16
CA ASN A 116 15.41 -3.61 4.79
C ASN A 116 15.07 -5.09 4.93
N ALA A 117 13.79 -5.44 4.89
CA ALA A 117 13.34 -6.82 5.00
C ALA A 117 13.40 -7.58 3.67
N CYS A 118 13.56 -6.87 2.56
CA CYS A 118 13.56 -7.48 1.22
C CYS A 118 14.92 -8.05 0.83
#